data_99cde17ba1596ad1838c7f6482f786b1
#
_entry.id   99cde17ba1596ad1838c7f6482f786b1
#
_cell.length_a   1.000
_cell.length_b   1.000
_cell.length_c   1.000
_cell.angle_alpha   90.00
_cell.angle_beta   90.00
_cell.angle_gamma   90.00
#
_symmetry.space_group_name_H-M   'P 1'
#
loop_
_entity.id
_entity.type
_entity.pdbx_description
1 polymer ?
#
loop_
_entity_poly.entity_id
_entity_poly.type
_entity_poly.pdbx_seq_one_letter_code
_entity_poly.pdbx_strand_id
1 'polypeptide(L)'
;MEAPKLRPFFSYYGGKWRDALKLYPPPLHNRIVEPFAGSAGFSLRYPNREVILYEIDPVLVEVWRYLIAVKAAEILAIPDIPVGGTCDDLQICQEARWLVGLWLNRGASSPRKTPSKWMRDGIRPGSFWGDRVRNTIASQVEIIRHWKVFNSGYVECADLEDTTWFIDPPYQEAGRHYRFGSEVIDYSALAKWCLSRRGQVIVCENEGADWLPFRPLSSVKTTRAGRLSPEVIWKNDFGDDTVQES
;
A
#
# COMPACT_ATOMS: atom_id res chain seq x y z
N MET A 1 9.88 7.69 23.02
CA MET A 1 10.57 7.78 21.71
C MET A 1 9.51 7.60 20.64
N GLU A 2 9.47 8.51 19.65
CA GLU A 2 8.57 8.36 18.51
C GLU A 2 8.98 7.12 17.72
N ALA A 3 8.00 6.28 17.32
CA ALA A 3 8.29 5.07 16.55
C ALA A 3 8.96 5.42 15.22
N PRO A 4 9.92 4.61 14.75
CA PRO A 4 10.57 4.85 13.47
C PRO A 4 9.53 4.81 12.35
N LYS A 5 9.50 5.84 11.52
CA LYS A 5 8.64 5.88 10.32
C LYS A 5 9.31 5.09 9.21
N LEU A 6 8.75 3.93 8.87
CA LEU A 6 9.30 3.11 7.80
C LEU A 6 9.10 3.77 6.44
N ARG A 7 9.99 3.49 5.50
CA ARG A 7 9.84 3.82 4.08
C ARG A 7 9.16 2.66 3.36
N PRO A 8 8.51 2.88 2.20
CA PRO A 8 7.96 1.80 1.41
C PRO A 8 9.00 0.73 1.10
N PHE A 9 8.65 -0.53 1.33
CA PHE A 9 9.48 -1.68 0.98
C PHE A 9 9.56 -1.90 -0.52
N PHE A 10 8.53 -1.45 -1.24
CA PHE A 10 8.52 -1.47 -2.71
C PHE A 10 7.70 -0.30 -3.27
N SER A 11 7.99 0.04 -4.53
CA SER A 11 7.25 1.06 -5.26
C SER A 11 5.95 0.46 -5.80
N TYR A 12 4.80 1.04 -5.44
CA TYR A 12 3.50 0.56 -5.88
C TYR A 12 2.61 1.72 -6.32
N TYR A 13 1.74 1.46 -7.30
CA TYR A 13 0.77 2.45 -7.77
C TYR A 13 -0.22 2.79 -6.65
N GLY A 14 -0.61 4.06 -6.52
CA GLY A 14 -1.60 4.49 -5.52
C GLY A 14 -1.14 4.50 -4.06
N GLY A 15 0.11 4.12 -3.76
CA GLY A 15 0.57 4.00 -2.38
C GLY A 15 0.45 5.29 -1.56
N LYS A 16 -0.23 5.23 -0.42
CA LYS A 16 -0.60 6.37 0.45
C LYS A 16 0.51 6.86 1.39
N TRP A 17 1.70 6.25 1.36
CA TRP A 17 2.76 6.51 2.32
C TRP A 17 3.12 7.99 2.53
N ARG A 18 3.14 8.81 1.46
CA ARG A 18 3.52 10.22 1.55
C ARG A 18 2.51 11.05 2.31
N ASP A 19 1.25 10.72 2.10
CA ASP A 19 0.12 11.55 2.50
C ASP A 19 -0.55 11.03 3.77
N ALA A 20 -0.28 9.77 4.15
CA ALA A 20 -0.89 9.10 5.29
C ALA A 20 -0.84 9.90 6.60
N LEU A 21 0.29 10.55 6.91
CA LEU A 21 0.40 11.34 8.14
C LEU A 21 -0.23 12.73 8.08
N LYS A 22 -0.46 13.24 6.88
CA LYS A 22 -0.91 14.62 6.69
C LYS A 22 -2.41 14.70 6.48
N LEU A 23 -2.97 13.69 5.85
CA LEU A 23 -4.32 13.71 5.33
C LEU A 23 -5.26 12.77 6.08
N TYR A 24 -4.73 11.64 6.58
CA TYR A 24 -5.55 10.64 7.24
C TYR A 24 -5.44 10.72 8.76
N PRO A 25 -6.52 10.49 9.50
CA PRO A 25 -6.48 10.46 10.95
C PRO A 25 -5.53 9.35 11.45
N PRO A 26 -4.87 9.54 12.59
CA PRO A 26 -4.04 8.50 13.19
C PRO A 26 -4.89 7.30 13.64
N PRO A 27 -4.31 6.09 13.75
CA PRO A 27 -5.04 4.94 14.24
C PRO A 27 -5.39 5.12 15.72
N LEU A 28 -6.66 4.94 16.03
CA LEU A 28 -7.16 4.99 17.42
C LEU A 28 -6.86 3.70 18.19
N HIS A 29 -6.76 2.56 17.49
CA HIS A 29 -6.56 1.25 18.09
C HIS A 29 -5.13 0.74 17.88
N ASN A 30 -4.72 -0.22 18.74
CA ASN A 30 -3.40 -0.86 18.58
C ASN A 30 -3.33 -1.77 17.36
N ARG A 31 -4.46 -2.30 16.90
CA ARG A 31 -4.53 -3.12 15.69
C ARG A 31 -4.88 -2.26 14.49
N ILE A 32 -4.15 -2.47 13.39
CA ILE A 32 -4.43 -1.88 12.08
C ILE A 32 -4.67 -3.03 11.09
N VAL A 33 -5.75 -2.93 10.34
CA VAL A 33 -6.06 -3.86 9.25
C VAL A 33 -6.16 -3.08 7.94
N GLU A 34 -5.39 -3.50 6.94
CA GLU A 34 -5.51 -3.01 5.56
C GLU A 34 -6.08 -4.13 4.68
N PRO A 35 -7.40 -4.09 4.32
CA PRO A 35 -8.06 -5.11 3.50
C PRO A 35 -7.68 -5.07 2.02
N PHE A 36 -7.03 -3.99 1.59
CA PHE A 36 -6.47 -3.76 0.27
C PHE A 36 -5.03 -3.29 0.46
N ALA A 37 -4.17 -4.21 0.90
CA ALA A 37 -2.88 -3.83 1.48
C ALA A 37 -1.93 -3.14 0.51
N GLY A 38 -1.85 -3.58 -0.75
CA GLY A 38 -0.89 -3.05 -1.70
C GLY A 38 0.50 -2.91 -1.08
N SER A 39 1.01 -1.67 -0.99
CA SER A 39 2.30 -1.37 -0.34
C SER A 39 2.18 -1.02 1.16
N ALA A 40 1.04 -1.21 1.80
CA ALA A 40 0.75 -0.94 3.20
C ALA A 40 1.14 0.48 3.65
N GLY A 41 0.80 1.47 2.81
CA GLY A 41 1.29 2.84 2.96
C GLY A 41 0.89 3.50 4.27
N PHE A 42 -0.26 3.17 4.83
CA PHE A 42 -0.73 3.66 6.11
C PHE A 42 0.01 2.98 7.27
N SER A 43 0.03 1.64 7.29
CA SER A 43 0.67 0.86 8.38
C SER A 43 2.15 1.14 8.53
N LEU A 44 2.86 1.44 7.43
CA LEU A 44 4.28 1.82 7.47
C LEU A 44 4.56 3.09 8.32
N ARG A 45 3.55 3.89 8.62
CA ARG A 45 3.67 5.05 9.50
C ARG A 45 3.50 4.71 10.97
N TYR A 46 2.98 3.51 11.25
CA TYR A 46 2.68 3.02 12.59
C TYR A 46 3.22 1.59 12.80
N PRO A 47 4.51 1.34 12.51
CA PRO A 47 5.04 -0.01 12.38
C PRO A 47 5.01 -0.84 13.66
N ASN A 48 4.94 -0.21 14.82
CA ASN A 48 4.90 -0.90 16.12
C ASN A 48 3.48 -1.38 16.52
N ARG A 49 2.47 -1.10 15.66
CA ARG A 49 1.10 -1.59 15.88
C ARG A 49 0.99 -3.06 15.45
N GLU A 50 -0.02 -3.76 15.94
CA GLU A 50 -0.40 -5.07 15.38
C GLU A 50 -0.97 -4.85 13.98
N VAL A 51 -0.20 -5.18 12.95
CA VAL A 51 -0.60 -4.96 11.55
C VAL A 51 -1.03 -6.27 10.92
N ILE A 52 -2.20 -6.25 10.30
CA ILE A 52 -2.77 -7.37 9.53
C ILE A 52 -3.08 -6.87 8.12
N LEU A 53 -2.45 -7.48 7.13
CA LEU A 53 -2.60 -7.17 5.72
C LEU A 53 -3.43 -8.26 5.04
N TYR A 54 -4.42 -7.85 4.26
CA TYR A 54 -5.14 -8.73 3.33
C TYR A 54 -4.89 -8.23 1.91
N GLU A 55 -4.56 -9.14 1.03
CA GLU A 55 -4.22 -8.84 -0.36
C GLU A 55 -4.66 -10.00 -1.27
N ILE A 56 -5.34 -9.68 -2.37
CA ILE A 56 -5.82 -10.68 -3.31
C ILE A 56 -4.76 -11.07 -4.36
N ASP A 57 -3.79 -10.18 -4.64
CA ASP A 57 -2.69 -10.50 -5.56
C ASP A 57 -1.67 -11.42 -4.86
N PRO A 58 -1.61 -12.71 -5.26
CA PRO A 58 -0.71 -13.66 -4.63
C PRO A 58 0.77 -13.26 -4.77
N VAL A 59 1.12 -12.50 -5.82
CA VAL A 59 2.50 -12.00 -5.99
C VAL A 59 2.86 -11.00 -4.89
N LEU A 60 1.97 -10.07 -4.57
CA LEU A 60 2.20 -9.11 -3.48
C LEU A 60 2.20 -9.79 -2.11
N VAL A 61 1.32 -10.78 -1.92
CA VAL A 61 1.31 -11.58 -0.68
C VAL A 61 2.64 -12.28 -0.46
N GLU A 62 3.19 -12.95 -1.48
CA GLU A 62 4.48 -13.62 -1.35
C GLU A 62 5.64 -12.65 -1.16
N VAL A 63 5.60 -11.46 -1.78
CA VAL A 63 6.57 -10.40 -1.50
C VAL A 63 6.49 -9.94 -0.03
N TRP A 64 5.28 -9.77 0.53
CA TRP A 64 5.11 -9.44 1.94
C TRP A 64 5.58 -10.55 2.87
N ARG A 65 5.24 -11.82 2.57
CA ARG A 65 5.73 -12.99 3.34
C ARG A 65 7.25 -13.04 3.36
N TYR A 66 7.87 -12.84 2.20
CA TYR A 66 9.32 -12.76 2.08
C TYR A 66 9.89 -11.63 2.95
N LEU A 67 9.37 -10.41 2.85
CA LEU A 67 9.84 -9.25 3.63
C LEU A 67 9.69 -9.45 5.15
N ILE A 68 8.61 -10.09 5.58
CA ILE A 68 8.37 -10.42 6.99
C ILE A 68 9.37 -11.49 7.49
N ALA A 69 9.83 -12.40 6.63
CA ALA A 69 10.69 -13.52 7.01
C ALA A 69 12.19 -13.31 6.76
N VAL A 70 12.57 -12.48 5.77
CA VAL A 70 13.95 -12.34 5.31
C VAL A 70 14.84 -11.64 6.33
N LYS A 71 16.12 -12.01 6.42
CA LYS A 71 17.12 -11.31 7.24
C LYS A 71 17.71 -10.12 6.49
N ALA A 72 18.11 -9.08 7.23
CA ALA A 72 18.75 -7.88 6.66
C ALA A 72 19.95 -8.23 5.75
N ALA A 73 20.78 -9.19 6.17
CA ALA A 73 21.94 -9.63 5.40
C ALA A 73 21.56 -10.22 4.03
N GLU A 74 20.44 -10.95 3.96
CA GLU A 74 19.96 -11.53 2.70
C GLU A 74 19.47 -10.45 1.74
N ILE A 75 18.80 -9.40 2.24
CA ILE A 75 18.44 -8.23 1.41
C ILE A 75 19.68 -7.54 0.86
N LEU A 76 20.71 -7.34 1.69
CA LEU A 76 21.96 -6.71 1.26
C LEU A 76 22.71 -7.53 0.22
N ALA A 77 22.55 -8.85 0.25
CA ALA A 77 23.18 -9.77 -0.71
C ALA A 77 22.47 -9.84 -2.08
N ILE A 78 21.26 -9.28 -2.22
CA ILE A 78 20.57 -9.26 -3.52
C ILE A 78 21.36 -8.39 -4.52
N PRO A 79 21.80 -8.94 -5.67
CA PRO A 79 22.61 -8.18 -6.60
C PRO A 79 21.83 -7.12 -7.37
N ASP A 80 22.55 -6.24 -8.06
CA ASP A 80 21.99 -5.38 -9.10
C ASP A 80 21.69 -6.20 -10.36
N ILE A 81 20.77 -5.69 -11.18
CA ILE A 81 20.49 -6.30 -12.47
C ILE A 81 21.70 -6.02 -13.40
N PRO A 82 22.23 -7.03 -14.07
CA PRO A 82 23.32 -6.84 -15.05
C PRO A 82 22.91 -5.86 -16.16
N VAL A 83 23.86 -5.16 -16.72
CA VAL A 83 23.62 -4.26 -17.86
C VAL A 83 23.01 -5.07 -19.01
N GLY A 84 21.84 -4.65 -19.49
CA GLY A 84 21.09 -5.37 -20.52
C GLY A 84 20.33 -6.61 -20.03
N GLY A 85 20.47 -6.96 -18.74
CA GLY A 85 19.83 -8.13 -18.14
C GLY A 85 18.43 -7.87 -17.60
N THR A 86 17.89 -8.88 -16.93
CA THR A 86 16.53 -8.97 -16.39
C THR A 86 16.55 -9.49 -14.94
N CYS A 87 15.44 -9.44 -14.25
CA CYS A 87 15.29 -10.10 -12.95
C CYS A 87 15.48 -11.63 -13.04
N ASP A 88 15.19 -12.23 -14.19
CA ASP A 88 15.31 -13.69 -14.37
C ASP A 88 16.77 -14.15 -14.38
N ASP A 89 17.72 -13.24 -14.65
CA ASP A 89 19.17 -13.52 -14.62
C ASP A 89 19.74 -13.58 -13.19
N LEU A 90 18.96 -13.11 -12.19
CA LEU A 90 19.40 -13.09 -10.80
C LEU A 90 19.25 -14.47 -10.17
N GLN A 91 20.34 -14.99 -9.57
CA GLN A 91 20.34 -16.28 -8.86
C GLN A 91 19.83 -16.11 -7.42
N ILE A 92 18.55 -15.73 -7.27
CA ILE A 92 17.84 -15.51 -6.01
C ILE A 92 16.46 -16.15 -6.07
N CYS A 93 15.75 -16.25 -4.93
CA CYS A 93 14.39 -16.78 -4.89
C CYS A 93 13.41 -15.91 -5.70
N GLN A 94 12.25 -16.47 -6.01
CA GLN A 94 11.26 -15.82 -6.87
C GLN A 94 10.68 -14.56 -6.23
N GLU A 95 10.45 -14.58 -4.93
CA GLU A 95 9.91 -13.46 -4.15
C GLU A 95 10.87 -12.26 -4.14
N ALA A 96 12.17 -12.54 -4.00
CA ALA A 96 13.21 -11.52 -4.12
C ALA A 96 13.27 -10.93 -5.55
N ARG A 97 13.09 -11.75 -6.60
CA ARG A 97 12.98 -11.25 -7.99
C ARG A 97 11.76 -10.34 -8.15
N TRP A 98 10.63 -10.70 -7.58
CA TRP A 98 9.44 -9.84 -7.59
C TRP A 98 9.66 -8.53 -6.83
N LEU A 99 10.29 -8.58 -5.65
CA LEU A 99 10.67 -7.37 -4.91
C LEU A 99 11.55 -6.44 -5.75
N VAL A 100 12.60 -6.97 -6.38
CA VAL A 100 13.45 -6.21 -7.31
C VAL A 100 12.60 -5.64 -8.44
N GLY A 101 11.76 -6.46 -9.07
CA GLY A 101 10.89 -6.09 -10.18
C GLY A 101 9.96 -4.90 -9.88
N LEU A 102 9.47 -4.77 -8.63
CA LEU A 102 8.66 -3.65 -8.18
C LEU A 102 9.46 -2.34 -8.09
N TRP A 103 10.80 -2.41 -8.05
CA TRP A 103 11.69 -1.25 -8.04
C TRP A 103 12.28 -0.89 -9.39
N LEU A 104 12.02 -1.66 -10.46
CA LEU A 104 12.54 -1.38 -11.81
C LEU A 104 11.77 -0.29 -12.55
N ASN A 105 10.58 0.01 -12.08
CA ASN A 105 9.76 1.11 -12.57
C ASN A 105 9.02 1.77 -11.39
N ARG A 106 8.79 3.07 -11.46
CA ARG A 106 8.05 3.79 -10.41
C ARG A 106 6.54 3.66 -10.64
N GLY A 107 5.82 3.38 -9.56
CA GLY A 107 4.35 3.28 -9.59
C GLY A 107 3.85 2.15 -10.50
N ALA A 108 4.56 1.03 -10.55
CA ALA A 108 4.05 -0.17 -11.18
C ALA A 108 3.03 -0.87 -10.28
N SER A 109 2.01 -1.47 -10.89
CA SER A 109 1.03 -2.32 -10.20
C SER A 109 1.39 -3.81 -10.23
N SER A 110 2.54 -4.15 -10.81
CA SER A 110 3.09 -5.51 -10.87
C SER A 110 4.60 -5.48 -11.05
N PRO A 111 5.33 -6.54 -10.63
CA PRO A 111 6.77 -6.64 -10.84
C PRO A 111 7.13 -6.59 -12.33
N ARG A 112 8.17 -5.85 -12.67
CA ARG A 112 8.75 -5.80 -14.02
C ARG A 112 9.95 -6.74 -14.12
N LYS A 113 10.17 -7.31 -15.31
CA LYS A 113 11.37 -8.13 -15.56
C LYS A 113 12.58 -7.29 -15.91
N THR A 114 12.37 -6.20 -16.63
CA THR A 114 13.44 -5.34 -17.18
C THR A 114 13.41 -3.94 -16.59
N PRO A 115 14.59 -3.32 -16.39
CA PRO A 115 14.68 -1.92 -15.97
C PRO A 115 13.91 -0.98 -16.92
N SER A 116 13.24 0.01 -16.36
CA SER A 116 12.62 1.08 -17.15
C SER A 116 13.67 1.93 -17.87
N LYS A 117 13.27 2.63 -18.94
CA LYS A 117 14.15 3.59 -19.63
C LYS A 117 14.77 4.59 -18.64
N TRP A 118 13.98 5.13 -17.72
CA TRP A 118 14.43 6.07 -16.69
C TRP A 118 15.54 5.50 -15.78
N MET A 119 15.44 4.23 -15.43
CA MET A 119 16.47 3.55 -14.65
C MET A 119 17.73 3.36 -15.48
N ARG A 120 17.61 2.90 -16.72
CA ARG A 120 18.76 2.70 -17.63
C ARG A 120 19.50 4.00 -17.96
N ASP A 121 18.77 5.09 -18.13
CA ASP A 121 19.33 6.41 -18.42
C ASP A 121 19.90 7.10 -17.17
N GLY A 122 19.90 6.45 -16.00
CA GLY A 122 20.40 7.02 -14.76
C GLY A 122 19.60 8.22 -14.24
N ILE A 123 18.36 8.38 -14.68
CA ILE A 123 17.50 9.50 -14.28
C ILE A 123 16.97 9.23 -12.86
N ARG A 124 17.22 10.17 -11.93
CA ARG A 124 16.89 10.06 -10.51
C ARG A 124 17.51 8.83 -9.83
N PRO A 125 18.84 8.75 -9.76
CA PRO A 125 19.54 7.66 -9.09
C PRO A 125 19.00 7.51 -7.64
N GLY A 126 18.90 6.25 -7.18
CA GLY A 126 18.34 5.91 -5.87
C GLY A 126 16.81 5.89 -5.79
N SER A 127 16.08 6.11 -6.90
CA SER A 127 14.64 5.87 -6.99
C SER A 127 14.28 4.48 -7.51
N PHE A 128 15.26 3.70 -7.88
CA PHE A 128 15.16 2.35 -8.43
C PHE A 128 16.00 1.37 -7.60
N TRP A 129 15.95 0.08 -7.95
CA TRP A 129 16.74 -0.95 -7.30
C TRP A 129 18.23 -0.60 -7.33
N GLY A 130 18.92 -0.78 -6.23
CA GLY A 130 20.33 -0.47 -6.01
C GLY A 130 20.63 -0.27 -4.52
N ASP A 131 21.85 0.10 -4.17
CA ASP A 131 22.35 0.17 -2.79
C ASP A 131 21.46 0.95 -1.84
N ARG A 132 20.96 2.11 -2.27
CA ARG A 132 20.09 2.93 -1.43
C ARG A 132 18.80 2.19 -1.04
N VAL A 133 18.18 1.49 -1.99
CA VAL A 133 16.95 0.75 -1.77
C VAL A 133 17.22 -0.47 -0.90
N ARG A 134 18.26 -1.26 -1.22
CA ARG A 134 18.70 -2.41 -0.41
C ARG A 134 18.96 -2.00 1.05
N ASN A 135 19.79 -0.99 1.26
CA ASN A 135 20.12 -0.51 2.62
C ASN A 135 18.86 -0.03 3.36
N THR A 136 17.95 0.66 2.68
CA THR A 136 16.69 1.10 3.28
C THR A 136 15.83 -0.10 3.69
N ILE A 137 15.64 -1.10 2.83
CA ILE A 137 14.85 -2.30 3.13
C ILE A 137 15.52 -3.08 4.27
N ALA A 138 16.82 -3.35 4.16
CA ALA A 138 17.57 -4.11 5.17
C ALA A 138 17.50 -3.49 6.56
N SER A 139 17.53 -2.15 6.66
CA SER A 139 17.46 -1.47 7.96
C SER A 139 16.09 -1.55 8.64
N GLN A 140 15.05 -2.03 7.96
CA GLN A 140 13.69 -1.99 8.50
C GLN A 140 12.93 -3.33 8.46
N VAL A 141 13.44 -4.38 7.79
CA VAL A 141 12.74 -5.69 7.73
C VAL A 141 12.53 -6.32 9.10
N GLU A 142 13.44 -6.14 10.05
CA GLU A 142 13.29 -6.69 11.40
C GLU A 142 12.13 -6.04 12.17
N ILE A 143 11.75 -4.82 11.83
CA ILE A 143 10.71 -4.07 12.54
C ILE A 143 9.32 -4.66 12.25
N ILE A 144 9.13 -5.26 11.07
CA ILE A 144 7.83 -5.80 10.62
C ILE A 144 7.67 -7.30 10.87
N ARG A 145 8.55 -7.95 11.62
CA ARG A 145 8.49 -9.40 11.92
C ARG A 145 7.17 -9.88 12.50
N HIS A 146 6.50 -9.02 13.22
CA HIS A 146 5.23 -9.31 13.89
C HIS A 146 4.00 -9.07 13.02
N TRP A 147 4.17 -8.52 11.81
CA TRP A 147 3.09 -8.29 10.88
C TRP A 147 2.54 -9.61 10.33
N LYS A 148 1.27 -9.61 9.97
CA LYS A 148 0.61 -10.78 9.37
C LYS A 148 0.10 -10.40 7.98
N VAL A 149 0.18 -11.34 7.03
CA VAL A 149 -0.37 -11.17 5.68
C VAL A 149 -1.17 -12.39 5.26
N PHE A 150 -2.35 -12.16 4.69
CA PHE A 150 -3.26 -13.18 4.20
C PHE A 150 -3.55 -12.97 2.72
N ASN A 151 -3.55 -14.08 1.96
CA ASN A 151 -4.00 -14.05 0.57
C ASN A 151 -5.50 -14.25 0.51
N SER A 152 -6.23 -13.17 0.69
CA SER A 152 -7.69 -13.18 0.62
C SER A 152 -8.22 -11.76 0.42
N GLY A 153 -9.48 -11.63 0.03
CA GLY A 153 -10.16 -10.37 -0.15
C GLY A 153 -10.74 -9.80 1.14
N TYR A 154 -11.33 -8.62 1.04
CA TYR A 154 -11.92 -7.93 2.18
C TYR A 154 -13.08 -8.71 2.84
N VAL A 155 -13.77 -9.54 2.06
CA VAL A 155 -14.92 -10.34 2.54
C VAL A 155 -14.50 -11.37 3.58
N GLU A 156 -13.30 -11.95 3.42
CA GLU A 156 -12.77 -12.96 4.33
C GLU A 156 -12.03 -12.35 5.53
N CYS A 157 -11.94 -11.02 5.63
CA CYS A 157 -11.34 -10.38 6.80
C CYS A 157 -12.12 -10.76 8.06
N ALA A 158 -11.41 -11.23 9.08
CA ALA A 158 -12.02 -11.54 10.37
C ALA A 158 -12.73 -10.29 10.94
N ASP A 159 -13.87 -10.48 11.57
CA ASP A 159 -14.57 -9.40 12.29
C ASP A 159 -13.87 -9.15 13.63
N LEU A 160 -13.05 -8.10 13.67
CA LEU A 160 -12.19 -7.77 14.80
C LEU A 160 -12.68 -6.48 15.47
N GLU A 161 -12.85 -6.55 16.79
CA GLU A 161 -13.08 -5.37 17.63
C GLU A 161 -11.77 -4.62 17.89
N ASP A 162 -11.85 -3.39 18.42
CA ASP A 162 -10.69 -2.56 18.77
C ASP A 162 -9.66 -2.47 17.64
N THR A 163 -10.16 -2.22 16.43
CA THR A 163 -9.37 -2.23 15.21
C THR A 163 -9.51 -0.89 14.47
N THR A 164 -8.41 -0.40 13.92
CA THR A 164 -8.40 0.64 12.91
C THR A 164 -8.35 -0.03 11.53
N TRP A 165 -9.41 0.13 10.76
CA TRP A 165 -9.54 -0.35 9.39
C TRP A 165 -9.13 0.78 8.45
N PHE A 166 -8.07 0.57 7.67
CA PHE A 166 -7.67 1.50 6.60
C PHE A 166 -7.95 0.85 5.25
N ILE A 167 -8.95 1.36 4.55
CA ILE A 167 -9.57 0.76 3.38
C ILE A 167 -9.28 1.64 2.17
N ASP A 168 -8.34 1.22 1.33
CA ASP A 168 -7.86 1.91 0.13
C ASP A 168 -8.04 0.99 -1.10
N PRO A 169 -9.28 0.76 -1.54
CA PRO A 169 -9.56 -0.12 -2.67
C PRO A 169 -9.06 0.49 -3.98
N PRO A 170 -8.94 -0.28 -5.06
CA PRO A 170 -8.92 0.28 -6.41
C PRO A 170 -10.10 1.25 -6.57
N TYR A 171 -9.83 2.51 -6.89
CA TYR A 171 -10.86 3.55 -6.95
C TYR A 171 -11.86 3.30 -8.07
N GLN A 172 -13.13 3.64 -7.86
CA GLN A 172 -14.25 3.33 -8.74
C GLN A 172 -13.97 3.73 -10.20
N GLU A 173 -13.45 4.92 -10.43
CA GLU A 173 -13.13 5.40 -11.79
C GLU A 173 -11.66 5.19 -12.18
N ALA A 174 -10.72 5.38 -11.25
CA ALA A 174 -9.28 5.36 -11.52
C ALA A 174 -8.62 3.99 -11.30
N GLY A 175 -9.33 3.04 -10.71
CA GLY A 175 -8.79 1.76 -10.26
C GLY A 175 -8.51 0.72 -11.34
N ARG A 176 -8.84 0.98 -12.60
CA ARG A 176 -8.64 0.04 -13.74
C ARG A 176 -7.18 -0.30 -14.07
N HIS A 177 -6.23 0.39 -13.46
CA HIS A 177 -4.80 0.17 -13.71
C HIS A 177 -4.17 -0.90 -12.83
N TYR A 178 -4.89 -1.41 -11.85
CA TYR A 178 -4.45 -2.54 -11.02
C TYR A 178 -4.66 -3.86 -11.74
N ARG A 179 -3.91 -4.89 -11.35
CA ARG A 179 -4.08 -6.25 -11.87
C ARG A 179 -5.46 -6.83 -11.53
N PHE A 180 -5.93 -6.51 -10.31
CA PHE A 180 -7.29 -6.73 -9.85
C PHE A 180 -7.90 -5.35 -9.64
N GLY A 181 -8.50 -4.81 -10.70
CA GLY A 181 -8.94 -3.43 -10.78
C GLY A 181 -10.34 -3.22 -10.21
N SER A 182 -10.86 -2.01 -10.46
CA SER A 182 -12.19 -1.62 -9.97
C SER A 182 -13.34 -2.47 -10.55
N GLU A 183 -13.12 -3.10 -11.69
CA GLU A 183 -14.10 -3.93 -12.37
C GLU A 183 -14.49 -5.23 -11.62
N VAL A 184 -13.67 -5.66 -10.67
CA VAL A 184 -13.96 -6.86 -9.84
C VAL A 184 -14.54 -6.54 -8.47
N ILE A 185 -14.79 -5.24 -8.18
CA ILE A 185 -15.31 -4.79 -6.88
C ILE A 185 -16.79 -4.42 -7.02
N ASP A 186 -17.62 -5.06 -6.20
CA ASP A 186 -18.98 -4.59 -5.92
C ASP A 186 -18.91 -3.50 -4.82
N TYR A 187 -18.93 -2.24 -5.22
CA TYR A 187 -18.85 -1.11 -4.29
C TYR A 187 -20.05 -1.00 -3.36
N SER A 188 -21.24 -1.48 -3.77
CA SER A 188 -22.42 -1.55 -2.89
C SER A 188 -22.22 -2.57 -1.78
N ALA A 189 -21.66 -3.73 -2.11
CA ALA A 189 -21.29 -4.74 -1.12
C ALA A 189 -20.15 -4.25 -0.21
N LEU A 190 -19.15 -3.58 -0.77
CA LEU A 190 -18.03 -3.01 -0.02
C LEU A 190 -18.52 -1.93 0.96
N ALA A 191 -19.44 -1.06 0.54
CA ALA A 191 -20.06 -0.06 1.43
C ALA A 191 -20.73 -0.71 2.64
N LYS A 192 -21.58 -1.72 2.41
CA LYS A 192 -22.25 -2.46 3.49
C LYS A 192 -21.23 -3.12 4.42
N TRP A 193 -20.17 -3.68 3.86
CA TRP A 193 -19.09 -4.27 4.63
C TRP A 193 -18.37 -3.21 5.49
N CYS A 194 -18.02 -2.04 4.94
CA CYS A 194 -17.43 -0.94 5.69
C CYS A 194 -18.30 -0.47 6.85
N LEU A 195 -19.60 -0.28 6.58
CA LEU A 195 -20.60 0.13 7.59
C LEU A 195 -20.79 -0.90 8.71
N SER A 196 -20.51 -2.18 8.45
CA SER A 196 -20.64 -3.24 9.46
C SER A 196 -19.39 -3.41 10.34
N ARG A 197 -18.27 -2.75 10.02
CA ARG A 197 -17.03 -2.90 10.81
C ARG A 197 -17.11 -2.16 12.13
N ARG A 198 -16.55 -2.79 13.18
CA ARG A 198 -16.41 -2.20 14.52
C ARG A 198 -15.04 -1.55 14.68
N GLY A 199 -14.95 -0.54 15.52
CA GLY A 199 -13.74 0.27 15.71
C GLY A 199 -13.68 1.47 14.80
N GLN A 200 -12.48 1.94 14.47
CA GLN A 200 -12.27 3.07 13.56
C GLN A 200 -12.22 2.58 12.12
N VAL A 201 -13.04 3.15 11.25
CA VAL A 201 -13.06 2.84 9.82
C VAL A 201 -12.69 4.09 9.03
N ILE A 202 -11.67 3.97 8.17
CA ILE A 202 -11.17 5.02 7.29
C ILE A 202 -11.19 4.47 5.87
N VAL A 203 -11.96 5.09 4.98
CA VAL A 203 -12.09 4.68 3.58
C VAL A 203 -11.58 5.79 2.68
N CYS A 204 -10.70 5.44 1.74
CA CYS A 204 -10.13 6.34 0.76
C CYS A 204 -10.80 6.17 -0.60
N GLU A 205 -11.00 7.28 -1.32
CA GLU A 205 -11.53 7.27 -2.68
C GLU A 205 -11.16 8.56 -3.43
N ASN A 206 -11.42 8.62 -4.72
CA ASN A 206 -11.36 9.84 -5.50
C ASN A 206 -12.70 10.59 -5.47
N GLU A 207 -12.62 11.90 -5.71
CA GLU A 207 -13.80 12.72 -5.95
C GLU A 207 -14.67 12.12 -7.08
N GLY A 208 -15.98 12.15 -6.89
CA GLY A 208 -16.97 11.57 -7.80
C GLY A 208 -17.48 10.21 -7.36
N ALA A 209 -16.82 9.53 -6.45
CA ALA A 209 -17.34 8.29 -5.86
C ALA A 209 -18.58 8.57 -4.99
N ASP A 210 -19.59 7.71 -5.10
CA ASP A 210 -20.90 7.89 -4.49
C ASP A 210 -21.38 6.71 -3.61
N TRP A 211 -20.54 5.69 -3.45
CA TRP A 211 -20.89 4.47 -2.73
C TRP A 211 -20.87 4.59 -1.19
N LEU A 212 -20.28 5.67 -0.65
CA LEU A 212 -20.37 6.13 0.74
C LEU A 212 -20.47 7.66 0.75
N PRO A 213 -20.96 8.30 1.83
CA PRO A 213 -21.02 9.76 1.94
C PRO A 213 -19.64 10.35 2.17
N PHE A 214 -18.81 10.33 1.14
CA PHE A 214 -17.44 10.84 1.16
C PHE A 214 -17.40 12.36 1.36
N ARG A 215 -16.37 12.83 2.06
CA ARG A 215 -16.07 14.25 2.22
C ARG A 215 -14.71 14.58 1.60
N PRO A 216 -14.51 15.77 1.02
CA PRO A 216 -13.22 16.18 0.50
C PRO A 216 -12.13 16.10 1.56
N LEU A 217 -11.01 15.47 1.23
CA LEU A 217 -9.87 15.38 2.13
C LEU A 217 -8.83 16.46 1.82
N SER A 218 -8.33 16.48 0.61
CA SER A 218 -7.51 17.54 0.03
C SER A 218 -7.13 17.15 -1.41
N SER A 219 -6.54 18.10 -2.15
CA SER A 219 -5.98 17.80 -3.47
C SER A 219 -4.55 17.26 -3.33
N VAL A 220 -4.32 16.03 -3.75
CA VAL A 220 -2.99 15.39 -3.78
C VAL A 220 -2.37 15.56 -5.17
N LYS A 221 -1.10 15.99 -5.22
CA LYS A 221 -0.36 16.04 -6.49
C LYS A 221 -0.08 14.62 -6.99
N THR A 222 -0.68 14.25 -8.12
CA THR A 222 -0.39 12.98 -8.76
C THR A 222 1.03 12.95 -9.30
N THR A 223 1.59 11.76 -9.48
CA THR A 223 2.90 11.55 -10.12
C THR A 223 2.88 11.79 -11.63
N ARG A 224 1.69 11.92 -12.25
CA ARG A 224 1.53 12.23 -13.67
C ARG A 224 1.31 13.73 -13.89
N ALA A 225 2.32 14.39 -14.45
CA ALA A 225 2.23 15.71 -15.09
C ALA A 225 1.50 16.82 -14.30
N GLY A 226 1.64 16.85 -12.97
CA GLY A 226 1.11 17.96 -12.16
C GLY A 226 -0.42 18.04 -12.05
N ARG A 227 -1.17 17.00 -12.49
CA ARG A 227 -2.61 16.94 -12.26
C ARG A 227 -2.89 16.72 -10.77
N LEU A 228 -3.81 17.47 -10.22
CA LEU A 228 -4.37 17.23 -8.90
C LEU A 228 -5.31 16.01 -9.01
N SER A 229 -5.18 15.05 -8.12
CA SER A 229 -6.20 14.04 -7.89
C SER A 229 -6.89 14.43 -6.60
N PRO A 230 -8.11 14.94 -6.65
CA PRO A 230 -8.83 15.25 -5.43
C PRO A 230 -9.18 13.94 -4.72
N GLU A 231 -8.64 13.77 -3.53
CA GLU A 231 -8.95 12.63 -2.68
C GLU A 231 -10.11 12.97 -1.75
N VAL A 232 -10.96 11.98 -1.53
CA VAL A 232 -12.06 12.03 -0.59
C VAL A 232 -11.91 10.93 0.46
N ILE A 233 -12.54 11.12 1.59
CA ILE A 233 -12.48 10.20 2.71
C ILE A 233 -13.89 9.98 3.27
N TRP A 234 -14.13 8.75 3.73
CA TRP A 234 -15.23 8.46 4.63
C TRP A 234 -14.68 7.87 5.93
N LYS A 235 -15.31 8.25 7.05
CA LYS A 235 -15.01 7.70 8.39
C LYS A 235 -16.33 7.45 9.11
N ASN A 236 -16.37 6.38 9.89
CA ASN A 236 -17.58 6.03 10.66
C ASN A 236 -17.83 6.93 11.90
N ASP A 237 -16.88 7.82 12.25
CA ASP A 237 -17.03 8.84 13.29
C ASP A 237 -17.49 10.21 12.75
N PHE A 238 -17.74 10.33 11.43
CA PHE A 238 -18.53 11.43 10.92
C PHE A 238 -19.96 11.24 11.44
N GLY A 239 -20.26 11.82 12.59
CA GLY A 239 -21.64 11.85 13.12
C GLY A 239 -22.59 12.40 12.07
N ASP A 240 -23.86 12.03 12.17
CA ASP A 240 -24.94 12.59 11.36
C ASP A 240 -25.04 14.11 11.59
N ASP A 241 -24.17 14.88 10.92
CA ASP A 241 -24.29 16.34 10.82
C ASP A 241 -25.48 16.73 9.92
N THR A 242 -26.50 15.88 9.81
CA THR A 242 -27.73 16.15 9.04
C THR A 242 -28.83 16.85 9.86
N VAL A 243 -28.50 17.37 11.06
CA VAL A 243 -29.47 18.16 11.84
C VAL A 243 -28.79 19.39 12.41
N GLN A 244 -28.61 20.44 11.61
CA GLN A 244 -28.72 21.85 12.00
C GLN A 244 -28.79 22.75 10.77
N GLU A 245 -29.94 22.73 10.08
CA GLU A 245 -30.49 23.90 9.43
C GLU A 245 -31.90 24.07 9.95
N SER A 246 -32.03 24.93 10.92
CA SER A 246 -33.28 25.55 11.33
C SER A 246 -33.09 27.03 11.58
#